data_9560304357606cb0c234e6f88eb46666
#
_entry.id   9560304357606cb0c234e6f88eb46666
#
_cell.length_a   1.000
_cell.length_b   1.000
_cell.length_c   1.000
_cell.angle_alpha   90.00
_cell.angle_beta   90.00
_cell.angle_gamma   90.00
#
_symmetry.space_group_name_H-M   'P 1'
#
loop_
_entity.id
_entity.type
_entity.pdbx_description
1 polymer ?
#
loop_
_entity_poly.entity_id
_entity_poly.type
_entity_poly.pdbx_seq_one_letter_code
_entity_poly.pdbx_strand_id
1 'polypeptide(L)'
;MTAATDQQVLITRIFEAPRESVFAAWTDPDQVAAWYGPEHFDTPREHVHIEPRAGGRWDLTMVQRGTGAEYPVRYEIVELVEPELIVLRCEPMPEIGLPEGTVTRVEFHDHGEKTRMTLSDGPYPSEGRGHAEAGWNGAFDKLGVLLAP
;
A
#
# COMPACT_ATOMS: atom_id res chain seq x y z
N MET A 1 -19.84 18.76 -10.32
CA MET A 1 -18.94 18.61 -9.15
C MET A 1 -18.48 17.17 -9.07
N THR A 2 -17.19 16.96 -8.95
CA THR A 2 -16.65 15.61 -8.83
C THR A 2 -16.83 15.12 -7.41
N ALA A 3 -17.40 13.94 -7.24
CA ALA A 3 -17.52 13.32 -5.93
C ALA A 3 -16.14 12.92 -5.43
N ALA A 4 -15.92 13.01 -4.11
CA ALA A 4 -14.64 12.61 -3.52
C ALA A 4 -14.28 11.17 -3.87
N THR A 5 -15.30 10.28 -4.01
CA THR A 5 -15.09 8.88 -4.38
C THR A 5 -14.48 8.73 -5.78
N ASP A 6 -14.70 9.68 -6.68
CA ASP A 6 -14.13 9.61 -8.04
C ASP A 6 -12.61 9.80 -8.04
N GLN A 7 -12.07 10.34 -6.95
CA GLN A 7 -10.63 10.59 -6.80
C GLN A 7 -9.97 9.54 -5.94
N GLN A 8 -10.73 8.57 -5.45
CA GLN A 8 -10.21 7.52 -4.59
C GLN A 8 -9.93 6.25 -5.38
N VAL A 9 -8.87 5.57 -5.03
CA VAL A 9 -8.64 4.20 -5.46
C VAL A 9 -9.40 3.30 -4.49
N LEU A 10 -10.19 2.38 -5.02
CA LEU A 10 -10.94 1.41 -4.23
C LEU A 10 -10.66 0.03 -4.78
N ILE A 11 -10.03 -0.83 -3.99
CA ILE A 11 -9.66 -2.18 -4.41
C ILE A 11 -10.08 -3.17 -3.35
N THR A 12 -10.69 -4.27 -3.79
CA THR A 12 -10.99 -5.41 -2.91
C THR A 12 -10.33 -6.65 -3.48
N ARG A 13 -9.56 -7.36 -2.67
CA ARG A 13 -8.88 -8.59 -3.06
C ARG A 13 -9.09 -9.65 -1.99
N ILE A 14 -9.16 -10.90 -2.44
CA ILE A 14 -9.20 -12.05 -1.52
C ILE A 14 -7.86 -12.77 -1.60
N PHE A 15 -7.23 -12.96 -0.44
CA PHE A 15 -5.96 -13.66 -0.33
C PHE A 15 -6.16 -15.01 0.37
N GLU A 16 -5.42 -16.01 -0.09
CA GLU A 16 -5.51 -17.39 0.41
C GLU A 16 -4.69 -17.58 1.69
N ALA A 17 -4.95 -16.72 2.67
CA ALA A 17 -4.24 -16.72 3.95
C ALA A 17 -5.13 -16.08 5.01
N PRO A 18 -4.98 -16.45 6.30
CA PRO A 18 -5.74 -15.81 7.36
C PRO A 18 -5.31 -14.35 7.54
N ARG A 19 -6.19 -13.53 8.10
CA ARG A 19 -5.92 -12.09 8.15
C ARG A 19 -4.70 -11.73 8.99
N GLU A 20 -4.36 -12.53 9.98
CA GLU A 20 -3.12 -12.32 10.74
C GLU A 20 -1.89 -12.37 9.82
N SER A 21 -1.89 -13.29 8.86
CA SER A 21 -0.80 -13.42 7.89
C SER A 21 -0.79 -12.27 6.90
N VAL A 22 -1.97 -11.84 6.42
CA VAL A 22 -2.06 -10.73 5.48
C VAL A 22 -1.65 -9.44 6.17
N PHE A 23 -2.10 -9.22 7.40
CA PHE A 23 -1.71 -8.05 8.19
C PHE A 23 -0.19 -8.03 8.42
N ALA A 24 0.40 -9.18 8.77
CA ALA A 24 1.84 -9.28 9.00
C ALA A 24 2.63 -8.92 7.75
N ALA A 25 2.11 -9.25 6.55
CA ALA A 25 2.77 -8.91 5.30
C ALA A 25 2.88 -7.41 5.08
N TRP A 26 2.02 -6.62 5.70
CA TRP A 26 2.05 -5.15 5.63
C TRP A 26 2.96 -4.52 6.69
N THR A 27 3.28 -5.23 7.76
CA THR A 27 4.04 -4.67 8.88
C THR A 27 5.43 -5.25 9.03
N ASP A 28 5.70 -6.37 8.38
CA ASP A 28 7.02 -7.01 8.39
C ASP A 28 7.85 -6.44 7.24
N PRO A 29 8.98 -5.74 7.54
CA PRO A 29 9.79 -5.13 6.49
C PRO A 29 10.30 -6.12 5.43
N ASP A 30 10.62 -7.35 5.84
CA ASP A 30 11.11 -8.36 4.88
C ASP A 30 10.01 -8.72 3.88
N GLN A 31 8.78 -8.83 4.37
CA GLN A 31 7.66 -9.15 3.49
C GLN A 31 7.28 -7.97 2.60
N VAL A 32 7.24 -6.76 3.14
CA VAL A 32 6.95 -5.56 2.35
C VAL A 32 7.94 -5.41 1.20
N ALA A 33 9.22 -5.66 1.46
CA ALA A 33 10.24 -5.61 0.41
C ALA A 33 9.97 -6.61 -0.71
N ALA A 34 9.29 -7.71 -0.40
CA ALA A 34 9.02 -8.76 -1.39
C ALA A 34 7.83 -8.43 -2.30
N TRP A 35 6.84 -7.64 -1.82
CA TRP A 35 5.63 -7.45 -2.61
C TRP A 35 5.33 -6.00 -3.00
N TYR A 36 5.87 -5.02 -2.29
CA TYR A 36 5.49 -3.63 -2.55
C TYR A 36 6.02 -3.15 -3.90
N GLY A 37 5.21 -2.32 -4.55
CA GLY A 37 5.57 -1.68 -5.81
C GLY A 37 4.95 -2.34 -7.02
N PRO A 38 4.69 -1.56 -8.08
CA PRO A 38 4.12 -2.09 -9.31
C PRO A 38 5.06 -3.07 -9.99
N GLU A 39 4.55 -3.75 -11.00
CA GLU A 39 5.38 -4.56 -11.88
C GLU A 39 6.51 -3.70 -12.43
N HIS A 40 7.71 -4.27 -12.61
CA HIS A 40 8.92 -3.58 -13.06
C HIS A 40 9.58 -2.68 -12.03
N PHE A 41 9.12 -2.72 -10.77
CA PHE A 41 9.77 -2.01 -9.67
C PHE A 41 10.21 -3.01 -8.61
N ASP A 42 11.35 -2.73 -8.00
CA ASP A 42 11.84 -3.46 -6.85
C ASP A 42 11.81 -2.55 -5.63
N THR A 43 11.64 -3.14 -4.45
CA THR A 43 11.71 -2.43 -3.18
C THR A 43 12.84 -3.06 -2.37
N PRO A 44 14.07 -2.53 -2.48
CA PRO A 44 15.21 -3.12 -1.74
C PRO A 44 14.97 -3.12 -0.25
N ARG A 45 15.30 -4.22 0.40
CA ARG A 45 15.05 -4.40 1.83
C ARG A 45 15.71 -3.31 2.68
N GLU A 46 16.91 -2.88 2.31
CA GLU A 46 17.64 -1.86 3.06
C GLU A 46 16.94 -0.49 3.05
N HIS A 47 15.98 -0.30 2.15
CA HIS A 47 15.22 0.95 2.08
C HIS A 47 13.90 0.89 2.85
N VAL A 48 13.52 -0.28 3.40
CA VAL A 48 12.24 -0.43 4.11
C VAL A 48 12.44 -0.18 5.59
N HIS A 49 11.70 0.78 6.12
CA HIS A 49 11.73 1.11 7.55
C HIS A 49 10.29 1.21 8.05
N ILE A 50 9.91 0.30 8.92
CA ILE A 50 8.54 0.26 9.46
C ILE A 50 8.60 0.24 10.99
N GLU A 51 7.90 1.19 11.60
CA GLU A 51 7.69 1.23 13.04
C GLU A 51 6.21 0.91 13.27
N PRO A 52 5.87 -0.33 13.61
CA PRO A 52 4.47 -0.80 13.56
C PRO A 52 3.67 -0.35 14.78
N ARG A 53 3.39 0.94 14.83
CA ARG A 53 2.58 1.56 15.89
C ARG A 53 1.99 2.86 15.36
N ALA A 54 0.91 3.32 15.97
CA ALA A 54 0.35 4.64 15.66
C ALA A 54 1.40 5.71 15.92
N GLY A 55 1.56 6.63 14.97
CA GLY A 55 2.61 7.66 15.01
C GLY A 55 3.93 7.21 14.45
N GLY A 56 4.08 5.92 14.13
CA GLY A 56 5.32 5.38 13.57
C GLY A 56 5.43 5.63 12.07
N ARG A 57 6.57 5.20 11.51
CA ARG A 57 6.86 5.38 10.08
C ARG A 57 6.58 4.11 9.30
N TRP A 58 6.23 4.29 8.04
CA TRP A 58 6.10 3.21 7.06
C TRP A 58 6.74 3.74 5.77
N ASP A 59 8.06 3.66 5.73
CA ASP A 59 8.87 4.30 4.70
C ASP A 59 9.62 3.28 3.87
N LEU A 60 9.72 3.54 2.58
CA LEU A 60 10.53 2.73 1.68
C LEU A 60 10.91 3.54 0.44
N THR A 61 11.73 2.95 -0.41
CA THR A 61 12.08 3.52 -1.71
C THR A 61 11.96 2.43 -2.76
N MET A 62 11.16 2.69 -3.80
CA MET A 62 11.05 1.80 -4.94
C MET A 62 12.13 2.15 -5.96
N VAL A 63 12.64 1.14 -6.66
CA VAL A 63 13.63 1.32 -7.71
C VAL A 63 13.07 0.74 -9.00
N GLN A 64 13.02 1.54 -10.05
CA GLN A 64 12.52 1.10 -11.34
C GLN A 64 13.58 0.26 -12.04
N ARG A 65 13.20 -0.95 -12.49
CA ARG A 65 14.10 -1.81 -13.23
C ARG A 65 14.43 -1.18 -14.58
N GLY A 66 15.66 -1.33 -15.01
CA GLY A 66 16.12 -0.82 -16.30
C GLY A 66 16.64 0.60 -16.27
N THR A 67 16.09 1.46 -15.43
CA THR A 67 16.54 2.86 -15.32
C THR A 67 17.27 3.15 -14.01
N GLY A 68 16.98 2.38 -12.96
CA GLY A 68 17.52 2.65 -11.62
C GLY A 68 16.89 3.86 -10.94
N ALA A 69 15.85 4.44 -11.52
CA ALA A 69 15.19 5.60 -10.93
C ALA A 69 14.58 5.23 -9.58
N GLU A 70 14.74 6.13 -8.59
CA GLU A 70 14.28 5.89 -7.23
C GLU A 70 13.06 6.73 -6.92
N TYR A 71 12.09 6.10 -6.25
CA TYR A 71 10.83 6.75 -5.88
C TYR A 71 10.60 6.54 -4.39
N PRO A 72 10.93 7.53 -3.55
CA PRO A 72 10.72 7.42 -2.11
C PRO A 72 9.24 7.45 -1.77
N VAL A 73 8.86 6.60 -0.82
CA VAL A 73 7.50 6.53 -0.28
C VAL A 73 7.62 6.77 1.22
N ARG A 74 6.92 7.79 1.72
CA ARG A 74 7.02 8.21 3.12
C ARG A 74 5.62 8.33 3.70
N TYR A 75 5.29 7.41 4.60
CA TYR A 75 3.99 7.41 5.28
C TYR A 75 4.14 7.52 6.77
N GLU A 76 3.17 8.17 7.39
CA GLU A 76 2.96 8.08 8.82
C GLU A 76 1.85 7.05 9.07
N ILE A 77 2.04 6.18 10.06
CA ILE A 77 0.99 5.26 10.49
C ILE A 77 0.06 6.05 11.40
N VAL A 78 -1.15 6.34 10.92
CA VAL A 78 -2.13 7.11 11.67
C VAL A 78 -2.88 6.21 12.64
N GLU A 79 -3.21 5.01 12.20
CA GLU A 79 -3.97 4.07 12.99
C GLU A 79 -3.52 2.64 12.67
N LEU A 80 -3.40 1.82 13.70
CA LEU A 80 -2.98 0.43 13.54
C LEU A 80 -3.77 -0.42 14.52
N VAL A 81 -4.62 -1.29 14.01
CA VAL A 81 -5.41 -2.21 14.83
C VAL A 81 -5.18 -3.62 14.28
N GLU A 82 -4.30 -4.35 14.92
CA GLU A 82 -3.96 -5.71 14.49
C GLU A 82 -5.10 -6.68 14.83
N PRO A 83 -5.53 -7.52 13.91
CA PRO A 83 -5.14 -7.68 12.51
C PRO A 83 -6.19 -7.07 11.55
N GLU A 84 -6.84 -5.97 11.91
CA GLU A 84 -8.06 -5.49 11.26
C GLU A 84 -7.87 -4.27 10.38
N LEU A 85 -6.93 -3.37 10.74
CA LEU A 85 -6.91 -2.04 10.12
C LEU A 85 -5.52 -1.42 10.11
N ILE A 86 -5.15 -0.83 8.98
CA ILE A 86 -3.98 0.04 8.87
C ILE A 86 -4.41 1.31 8.15
N VAL A 87 -4.09 2.48 8.72
CA VAL A 87 -4.31 3.77 8.07
C VAL A 87 -2.97 4.47 7.95
N LEU A 88 -2.58 4.80 6.73
CA LEU A 88 -1.33 5.47 6.40
C LEU A 88 -1.62 6.85 5.81
N ARG A 89 -0.80 7.84 6.14
CA ARG A 89 -0.93 9.18 5.57
C ARG A 89 0.39 9.59 4.92
N CYS A 90 0.29 9.97 3.65
CA CYS A 90 1.41 10.53 2.89
C CYS A 90 1.32 12.06 2.96
N GLU A 91 2.46 12.71 3.23
CA GLU A 91 2.50 14.16 3.32
C GLU A 91 2.24 14.79 1.95
N PRO A 92 1.81 16.07 1.93
CA PRO A 92 1.59 16.77 0.67
C PRO A 92 2.84 16.76 -0.23
N MET A 93 2.63 16.49 -1.51
CA MET A 93 3.68 16.45 -2.52
C MET A 93 3.17 17.15 -3.77
N PRO A 94 3.04 18.49 -3.72
CA PRO A 94 2.46 19.24 -4.86
C PRO A 94 3.28 19.12 -6.13
N GLU A 95 4.57 18.87 -6.04
CA GLU A 95 5.45 18.72 -7.21
C GLU A 95 5.12 17.50 -8.05
N ILE A 96 4.43 16.51 -7.48
CA ILE A 96 3.99 15.33 -8.22
C ILE A 96 2.48 15.25 -8.35
N GLY A 97 1.78 16.36 -8.12
CA GLY A 97 0.34 16.43 -8.28
C GLY A 97 -0.47 15.98 -7.08
N LEU A 98 0.12 15.93 -5.90
CA LEU A 98 -0.56 15.54 -4.67
C LEU A 98 -0.50 16.70 -3.66
N PRO A 99 -1.24 17.79 -3.92
CA PRO A 99 -1.12 19.00 -3.08
C PRO A 99 -1.60 18.80 -1.65
N GLU A 100 -2.45 17.81 -1.40
CA GLU A 100 -2.99 17.55 -0.07
C GLU A 100 -2.45 16.25 0.53
N GLY A 101 -1.57 15.55 -0.21
CA GLY A 101 -1.13 14.22 0.19
C GLY A 101 -2.21 13.19 -0.05
N THR A 102 -2.06 12.01 0.55
CA THR A 102 -3.04 10.94 0.42
C THR A 102 -3.23 10.23 1.75
N VAL A 103 -4.39 9.59 1.91
CA VAL A 103 -4.66 8.68 3.02
C VAL A 103 -4.97 7.31 2.45
N THR A 104 -4.25 6.31 2.92
CA THR A 104 -4.43 4.92 2.51
C THR A 104 -5.02 4.16 3.69
N ARG A 105 -6.22 3.61 3.50
CA ARG A 105 -6.91 2.83 4.53
C ARG A 105 -7.04 1.40 4.04
N VAL A 106 -6.53 0.46 4.83
CA VAL A 106 -6.57 -0.97 4.48
C VAL A 106 -7.28 -1.72 5.59
N GLU A 107 -8.35 -2.41 5.22
CA GLU A 107 -9.14 -3.22 6.15
C GLU A 107 -8.99 -4.69 5.80
N PHE A 108 -8.87 -5.52 6.83
CA PHE A 108 -8.67 -6.96 6.69
C PHE A 108 -9.85 -7.66 7.34
N HIS A 109 -10.65 -8.34 6.53
CA HIS A 109 -11.87 -9.01 7.00
C HIS A 109 -11.70 -10.52 6.89
N ASP A 110 -12.15 -11.24 7.92
CA ASP A 110 -12.19 -12.69 7.86
C ASP A 110 -13.11 -13.14 6.73
N HIS A 111 -12.66 -14.12 5.97
CA HIS A 111 -13.42 -14.69 4.86
C HIS A 111 -13.21 -16.22 4.89
N GLY A 112 -13.68 -16.85 5.95
CA GLY A 112 -13.38 -18.25 6.24
C GLY A 112 -11.90 -18.40 6.60
N GLU A 113 -11.18 -19.22 5.88
CA GLU A 113 -9.74 -19.38 6.08
C GLU A 113 -8.92 -18.38 5.24
N LYS A 114 -9.62 -17.52 4.51
CA LYS A 114 -9.05 -16.52 3.63
C LYS A 114 -9.26 -15.13 4.22
N THR A 115 -8.75 -14.12 3.54
CA THR A 115 -8.91 -12.73 3.93
C THR A 115 -9.47 -11.94 2.76
N ARG A 116 -10.51 -11.14 3.04
CA ARG A 116 -10.97 -10.11 2.13
C ARG A 116 -10.35 -8.79 2.55
N MET A 117 -9.45 -8.28 1.72
CA MET A 117 -8.76 -7.03 1.99
C MET A 117 -9.37 -5.93 1.14
N THR A 118 -9.74 -4.80 1.77
CA THR A 118 -10.22 -3.63 1.06
C THR A 118 -9.25 -2.47 1.27
N LEU A 119 -8.92 -1.79 0.18
CA LEU A 119 -8.05 -0.63 0.21
C LEU A 119 -8.77 0.57 -0.36
N SER A 120 -8.71 1.71 0.34
CA SER A 120 -9.05 3.00 -0.23
C SER A 120 -7.82 3.88 -0.13
N ASP A 121 -7.54 4.65 -1.18
CA ASP A 121 -6.33 5.46 -1.26
C ASP A 121 -6.61 6.70 -2.10
N GLY A 122 -6.29 7.86 -1.56
CA GLY A 122 -6.52 9.12 -2.24
C GLY A 122 -6.56 10.31 -1.28
N PRO A 123 -6.95 11.49 -1.77
CA PRO A 123 -7.44 11.74 -3.13
C PRO A 123 -6.31 11.86 -4.15
N TYR A 124 -6.62 11.51 -5.39
CA TYR A 124 -5.71 11.70 -6.52
C TYR A 124 -6.37 12.57 -7.58
N PRO A 125 -5.58 13.36 -8.34
CA PRO A 125 -6.10 13.92 -9.58
C PRO A 125 -6.61 12.80 -10.48
N SER A 126 -7.59 13.08 -11.32
CA SER A 126 -8.23 12.03 -12.12
C SER A 126 -7.22 11.23 -12.96
N GLU A 127 -6.17 11.85 -13.46
CA GLU A 127 -5.12 11.15 -14.21
C GLU A 127 -4.27 10.26 -13.32
N GLY A 128 -3.95 10.74 -12.11
CA GLY A 128 -3.11 9.99 -11.18
C GLY A 128 -3.83 8.79 -10.56
N ARG A 129 -5.15 8.85 -10.44
CA ARG A 129 -5.91 7.75 -9.83
C ARG A 129 -5.72 6.44 -10.59
N GLY A 130 -5.77 6.48 -11.92
CA GLY A 130 -5.58 5.27 -12.72
C GLY A 130 -4.20 4.67 -12.56
N HIS A 131 -3.16 5.52 -12.48
CA HIS A 131 -1.80 5.05 -12.25
C HIS A 131 -1.65 4.42 -10.85
N ALA A 132 -2.26 5.05 -9.85
CA ALA A 132 -2.20 4.53 -8.48
C ALA A 132 -2.92 3.19 -8.39
N GLU A 133 -4.08 3.07 -9.01
CA GLU A 133 -4.84 1.82 -9.02
C GLU A 133 -4.05 0.70 -9.69
N ALA A 134 -3.45 0.96 -10.83
CA ALA A 134 -2.63 -0.02 -11.53
C ALA A 134 -1.43 -0.44 -10.68
N GLY A 135 -0.80 0.52 -10.00
CA GLY A 135 0.34 0.25 -9.13
C GLY A 135 -0.04 -0.65 -7.97
N TRP A 136 -1.14 -0.37 -7.29
CA TRP A 136 -1.62 -1.20 -6.20
C TRP A 136 -1.98 -2.60 -6.67
N ASN A 137 -2.66 -2.73 -7.82
CA ASN A 137 -3.01 -4.05 -8.35
C ASN A 137 -1.77 -4.86 -8.69
N GLY A 138 -0.75 -4.26 -9.28
CA GLY A 138 0.51 -4.93 -9.54
C GLY A 138 1.20 -5.42 -8.28
N ALA A 139 1.20 -4.59 -7.23
CA ALA A 139 1.76 -4.97 -5.94
C ALA A 139 0.95 -6.10 -5.31
N PHE A 140 -0.38 -6.06 -5.41
CA PHE A 140 -1.22 -7.09 -4.81
C PHE A 140 -1.12 -8.42 -5.53
N ASP A 141 -0.79 -8.42 -6.83
CA ASP A 141 -0.47 -9.67 -7.52
C ASP A 141 0.75 -10.34 -6.89
N LYS A 142 1.77 -9.55 -6.56
CA LYS A 142 2.95 -10.06 -5.88
C LYS A 142 2.64 -10.52 -4.45
N LEU A 143 1.79 -9.77 -3.76
CA LEU A 143 1.35 -10.14 -2.41
C LEU A 143 0.61 -11.47 -2.43
N GLY A 144 -0.24 -11.68 -3.45
CA GLY A 144 -0.96 -12.93 -3.61
C GLY A 144 -0.02 -14.12 -3.79
N VAL A 145 1.05 -13.93 -4.55
CA VAL A 145 2.07 -14.98 -4.73
C VAL A 145 2.79 -15.26 -3.41
N LEU A 146 3.15 -14.21 -2.67
CA LEU A 146 3.83 -14.33 -1.40
C LEU A 146 2.99 -15.12 -0.38
N LEU A 147 1.69 -14.89 -0.37
CA LEU A 147 0.77 -15.48 0.60
C LEU A 147 0.18 -16.81 0.16
N ALA A 148 0.45 -17.25 -1.06
CA ALA A 148 -0.07 -18.51 -1.57
C ALA A 148 0.48 -19.67 -0.75
N PRO A 149 -0.35 -20.71 -0.46
CA PRO A 149 0.09 -21.86 0.30
C PRO A 149 1.11 -22.70 -0.42
#